data_e7ef13ddf9e8be2eea81ae42efd9a28f
#
_entry.id   e7ef13ddf9e8be2eea81ae42efd9a28f
#
_cell.length_a   1.000
_cell.length_b   1.000
_cell.length_c   1.000
_cell.angle_alpha   90.00
_cell.angle_beta   90.00
_cell.angle_gamma   90.00
#
_symmetry.space_group_name_H-M   'P 1'
#
loop_
_entity.id
_entity.type
_entity.pdbx_description
1 polymer ?
#
loop_
_entity_poly.entity_id
_entity_poly.type
_entity_poly.pdbx_seq_one_letter_code
_entity_poly.pdbx_strand_id
1 'polypeptide(L)'
;MISGSPSTEPIERYAAELLELFYPVHYRGNMALEDAMRGPLTRKQAAILWLIRTEGDEQTGMRRKVIEHRLQDWFDVSSSAITKALRAMSRAPLGLVRVVEDPRSGRERRVFLTPKGERFLLNMANEGRKFLKRVVEHIPEEQVQVGIQFLRAGVTAYEHGRARPEERNGKAKGGTASGKSGAAIDKSGAAINKSGAAIQ
;
A
#
# COMPACT_ATOMS: atom_id res chain seq x y z
N MET A 1 2.02 -38.68 21.44
CA MET A 1 2.52 -37.31 21.33
C MET A 1 3.62 -37.32 20.31
N ILE A 2 3.31 -36.91 19.06
CA ILE A 2 4.32 -36.73 18.01
C ILE A 2 4.16 -35.29 17.57
N SER A 3 4.92 -34.39 18.22
CA SER A 3 5.10 -33.03 17.80
C SER A 3 6.23 -33.03 16.76
N GLY A 4 5.92 -33.41 15.53
CA GLY A 4 6.81 -33.24 14.41
C GLY A 4 6.63 -31.84 13.87
N SER A 5 7.62 -30.96 13.99
CA SER A 5 7.68 -29.75 13.19
C SER A 5 7.56 -30.17 11.71
N PRO A 6 6.73 -29.50 10.90
CA PRO A 6 6.65 -29.82 9.48
C PRO A 6 8.06 -29.71 8.88
N SER A 7 8.46 -30.74 8.13
CA SER A 7 9.75 -30.74 7.43
C SER A 7 9.82 -29.50 6.54
N THR A 8 10.94 -28.82 6.53
CA THR A 8 11.17 -27.56 5.77
C THR A 8 10.98 -27.76 4.26
N GLU A 9 11.27 -28.95 3.76
CA GLU A 9 11.25 -29.29 2.35
C GLU A 9 9.90 -29.10 1.61
N PRO A 10 8.73 -29.49 2.18
CA PRO A 10 7.44 -29.21 1.55
C PRO A 10 7.10 -27.70 1.50
N ILE A 11 7.50 -26.95 2.51
CA ILE A 11 7.23 -25.50 2.59
C ILE A 11 8.01 -24.75 1.52
N GLU A 12 9.29 -25.08 1.33
CA GLU A 12 10.14 -24.48 0.29
C GLU A 12 9.60 -24.78 -1.11
N ARG A 13 9.16 -26.00 -1.36
CA ARG A 13 8.55 -26.38 -2.64
C ARG A 13 7.27 -25.58 -2.91
N TYR A 14 6.35 -25.48 -1.94
CA TYR A 14 5.14 -24.70 -2.10
C TYR A 14 5.43 -23.20 -2.29
N ALA A 15 6.42 -22.66 -1.61
CA ALA A 15 6.82 -21.27 -1.79
C ALA A 15 7.35 -21.02 -3.21
N ALA A 16 8.12 -21.94 -3.77
CA ALA A 16 8.63 -21.87 -5.14
C ALA A 16 7.48 -21.92 -6.16
N GLU A 17 6.56 -22.88 -6.03
CA GLU A 17 5.40 -23.01 -6.91
C GLU A 17 4.50 -21.75 -6.85
N LEU A 18 4.26 -21.21 -5.67
CA LEU A 18 3.49 -19.96 -5.50
C LEU A 18 4.19 -18.76 -6.14
N LEU A 19 5.53 -18.71 -6.07
CA LEU A 19 6.31 -17.63 -6.68
C LEU A 19 6.21 -17.69 -8.22
N GLU A 20 6.22 -18.87 -8.83
CA GLU A 20 6.03 -19.03 -10.28
C GLU A 20 4.63 -18.52 -10.73
N LEU A 21 3.62 -18.70 -9.88
CA LEU A 21 2.27 -18.19 -10.14
C LEU A 21 2.13 -16.69 -9.91
N PHE A 22 3.10 -16.06 -9.22
CA PHE A 22 3.00 -14.63 -8.88
C PHE A 22 2.81 -13.75 -10.11
N TYR A 23 3.61 -13.95 -11.17
CA TYR A 23 3.52 -13.12 -12.37
C TYR A 23 2.14 -13.21 -13.06
N PRO A 24 1.63 -14.40 -13.43
CA PRO A 24 0.32 -14.49 -14.07
C PRO A 24 -0.82 -14.05 -13.16
N VAL A 25 -0.79 -14.38 -11.87
CA VAL A 25 -1.84 -13.97 -10.91
C VAL A 25 -1.84 -12.46 -10.71
N HIS A 26 -0.67 -11.86 -10.50
CA HIS A 26 -0.57 -10.42 -10.25
C HIS A 26 -0.82 -9.60 -11.52
N TYR A 27 -0.06 -9.83 -12.57
CA TYR A 27 -0.08 -8.95 -13.75
C TYR A 27 -1.23 -9.25 -14.72
N ARG A 28 -1.66 -10.50 -14.86
CA ARG A 28 -2.78 -10.84 -15.73
C ARG A 28 -4.12 -10.86 -15.01
N GLY A 29 -4.16 -11.36 -13.78
CA GLY A 29 -5.38 -11.49 -12.99
C GLY A 29 -5.72 -10.23 -12.20
N ASN A 30 -4.91 -9.92 -11.18
CA ASN A 30 -5.23 -8.85 -10.23
C ASN A 30 -5.25 -7.45 -10.89
N MET A 31 -4.31 -7.16 -11.80
CA MET A 31 -4.32 -5.88 -12.50
C MET A 31 -5.53 -5.74 -13.42
N ALA A 32 -5.93 -6.79 -14.13
CA ALA A 32 -7.11 -6.77 -14.97
C ALA A 32 -8.41 -6.61 -14.15
N LEU A 33 -8.50 -7.28 -12.99
CA LEU A 33 -9.60 -7.09 -12.05
C LEU A 33 -9.67 -5.65 -11.55
N GLU A 34 -8.53 -5.10 -11.13
CA GLU A 34 -8.44 -3.73 -10.64
C GLU A 34 -8.84 -2.71 -11.72
N ASP A 35 -8.38 -2.90 -12.95
CA ASP A 35 -8.74 -2.04 -14.08
C ASP A 35 -10.24 -2.13 -14.41
N ALA A 36 -10.84 -3.32 -14.34
CA ALA A 36 -12.27 -3.50 -14.52
C ALA A 36 -13.10 -2.78 -13.44
N MET A 37 -12.60 -2.73 -12.21
CA MET A 37 -13.30 -2.13 -11.07
C MET A 37 -13.18 -0.60 -11.03
N ARG A 38 -11.98 -0.06 -11.23
CA ARG A 38 -11.67 1.35 -10.92
C ARG A 38 -12.33 2.39 -11.84
N GLY A 39 -12.76 1.99 -13.05
CA GLY A 39 -13.30 2.91 -14.04
C GLY A 39 -12.34 4.08 -14.35
N PRO A 40 -12.79 5.35 -14.28
CA PRO A 40 -11.96 6.50 -14.61
C PRO A 40 -10.96 6.88 -13.50
N LEU A 41 -10.98 6.17 -12.37
CA LEU A 41 -10.09 6.49 -11.26
C LEU A 41 -8.68 5.96 -11.48
N THR A 42 -7.71 6.66 -10.95
CA THR A 42 -6.37 6.09 -10.76
C THR A 42 -6.41 5.00 -9.70
N ARG A 43 -5.46 4.06 -9.74
CA ARG A 43 -5.31 3.00 -8.74
C ARG A 43 -5.30 3.53 -7.31
N LYS A 44 -4.56 4.61 -7.07
CA LYS A 44 -4.48 5.26 -5.75
C LYS A 44 -5.83 5.86 -5.31
N GLN A 45 -6.59 6.44 -6.22
CA GLN A 45 -7.93 6.97 -5.92
C GLN A 45 -8.93 5.85 -5.58
N ALA A 46 -8.89 4.76 -6.33
CA ALA A 46 -9.70 3.58 -6.04
C ALA A 46 -9.37 2.98 -4.67
N ALA A 47 -8.08 2.86 -4.36
CA ALA A 47 -7.61 2.40 -3.04
C ALA A 47 -8.09 3.31 -1.90
N ILE A 48 -8.09 4.64 -2.08
CA ILE A 48 -8.63 5.58 -1.08
C ILE A 48 -10.13 5.32 -0.82
N LEU A 49 -10.93 5.11 -1.85
CA LEU A 49 -12.36 4.83 -1.68
C LEU A 49 -12.60 3.53 -0.89
N TRP A 50 -11.89 2.46 -1.28
CA TRP A 50 -11.96 1.19 -0.58
C TRP A 50 -11.54 1.32 0.88
N LEU A 51 -10.45 2.01 1.14
CA LEU A 51 -9.93 2.22 2.49
C LEU A 51 -10.95 2.95 3.39
N ILE A 52 -11.56 4.02 2.88
CA ILE A 52 -12.58 4.75 3.63
C ILE A 52 -13.80 3.85 3.90
N ARG A 53 -14.18 2.99 2.95
CA ARG A 53 -15.30 2.07 3.12
C ARG A 53 -15.01 0.98 4.14
N THR A 54 -13.79 0.43 4.15
CA THR A 54 -13.44 -0.75 4.96
C THR A 54 -12.95 -0.41 6.37
N GLU A 55 -12.24 0.70 6.52
CA GLU A 55 -11.62 1.11 7.79
C GLU A 55 -12.15 2.46 8.31
N GLY A 56 -12.94 3.18 7.52
CA GLY A 56 -13.57 4.43 7.93
C GLY A 56 -14.85 4.18 8.73
N ASP A 57 -15.22 5.16 9.56
CA ASP A 57 -16.46 5.19 10.30
C ASP A 57 -17.47 6.10 9.58
N GLU A 58 -18.71 5.67 9.45
CA GLU A 58 -19.75 6.41 8.72
C GLU A 58 -20.05 7.77 9.37
N GLN A 59 -19.99 7.86 10.69
CA GLN A 59 -20.30 9.07 11.46
C GLN A 59 -19.09 9.99 11.58
N THR A 60 -17.90 9.44 11.81
CA THR A 60 -16.70 10.22 12.08
C THR A 60 -15.76 10.33 10.88
N GLY A 61 -16.00 9.57 9.80
CA GLY A 61 -15.13 9.51 8.64
C GLY A 61 -13.75 8.94 8.96
N MET A 62 -12.84 9.06 8.02
CA MET A 62 -11.45 8.60 8.19
C MET A 62 -10.50 9.79 8.29
N ARG A 63 -9.56 9.77 9.26
CA ARG A 63 -8.54 10.81 9.36
C ARG A 63 -7.60 10.77 8.16
N ARG A 64 -7.31 11.95 7.58
CA ARG A 64 -6.41 12.05 6.43
C ARG A 64 -5.05 11.41 6.69
N LYS A 65 -4.48 11.58 7.90
CA LYS A 65 -3.19 10.97 8.28
C LYS A 65 -3.23 9.45 8.27
N VAL A 66 -4.36 8.85 8.66
CA VAL A 66 -4.52 7.38 8.60
C VAL A 66 -4.57 6.91 7.15
N ILE A 67 -5.31 7.62 6.28
CA ILE A 67 -5.30 7.34 4.83
C ILE A 67 -3.88 7.43 4.28
N GLU A 68 -3.13 8.46 4.66
CA GLU A 68 -1.74 8.65 4.23
C GLU A 68 -0.85 7.48 4.64
N HIS A 69 -0.88 7.10 5.89
CA HIS A 69 -0.09 5.99 6.42
C HIS A 69 -0.43 4.66 5.72
N ARG A 70 -1.73 4.34 5.60
CA ARG A 70 -2.17 3.12 4.90
C ARG A 70 -1.76 3.08 3.43
N LEU A 71 -1.85 4.21 2.73
CA LEU A 71 -1.43 4.26 1.32
C LEU A 71 0.08 4.15 1.16
N GLN A 72 0.87 4.65 2.10
CA GLN A 72 2.32 4.51 2.09
C GLN A 72 2.76 3.07 2.35
N ASP A 73 1.97 2.26 3.06
CA ASP A 73 2.21 0.83 3.21
C ASP A 73 2.03 0.05 1.89
N TRP A 74 1.19 0.56 0.97
CA TRP A 74 0.83 -0.12 -0.27
C TRP A 74 1.49 0.45 -1.52
N PHE A 75 1.82 1.73 -1.49
CA PHE A 75 2.33 2.47 -2.63
C PHE A 75 3.48 3.39 -2.22
N ASP A 76 4.46 3.52 -3.09
CA ASP A 76 5.40 4.63 -3.01
C ASP A 76 4.66 5.94 -3.37
N VAL A 77 4.22 6.67 -2.35
CA VAL A 77 3.41 7.87 -2.52
C VAL A 77 3.73 8.94 -1.49
N SER A 78 3.93 10.17 -1.95
CA SER A 78 4.15 11.31 -1.08
C SER A 78 2.84 11.87 -0.50
N SER A 79 2.92 12.55 0.66
CA SER A 79 1.80 13.27 1.28
C SER A 79 1.16 14.29 0.33
N SER A 80 1.96 14.95 -0.51
CA SER A 80 1.47 15.90 -1.51
C SER A 80 0.64 15.23 -2.60
N ALA A 81 1.04 14.04 -3.06
CA ALA A 81 0.30 13.27 -4.05
C ALA A 81 -1.06 12.80 -3.49
N ILE A 82 -1.11 12.38 -2.23
CA ILE A 82 -2.36 12.02 -1.54
C ILE A 82 -3.28 13.25 -1.42
N THR A 83 -2.73 14.40 -1.04
CA THR A 83 -3.50 15.65 -0.98
C THR A 83 -4.09 16.01 -2.34
N LYS A 84 -3.31 15.87 -3.42
CA LYS A 84 -3.76 16.10 -4.80
C LYS A 84 -4.88 15.13 -5.19
N ALA A 85 -4.74 13.85 -4.85
CA ALA A 85 -5.75 12.84 -5.12
C ALA A 85 -7.07 13.15 -4.39
N LEU A 86 -7.03 13.42 -3.08
CA LEU A 86 -8.20 13.79 -2.29
C LEU A 86 -8.89 15.06 -2.81
N ARG A 87 -8.11 16.07 -3.21
CA ARG A 87 -8.63 17.30 -3.81
C ARG A 87 -9.34 17.02 -5.14
N ALA A 88 -8.77 16.19 -6.00
CA ALA A 88 -9.39 15.81 -7.25
C ALA A 88 -10.70 15.04 -7.02
N MET A 89 -10.70 14.12 -6.05
CA MET A 89 -11.88 13.31 -5.71
C MET A 89 -12.98 14.11 -5.01
N SER A 90 -12.67 15.23 -4.36
CA SER A 90 -13.65 16.08 -3.66
C SER A 90 -14.33 17.12 -4.57
N ARG A 91 -13.83 17.32 -5.80
CA ARG A 91 -14.33 18.34 -6.74
C ARG A 91 -15.06 17.69 -7.92
N ALA A 92 -15.86 18.51 -8.63
CA ALA A 92 -16.41 18.12 -9.91
C ALA A 92 -15.27 17.80 -10.92
N PRO A 93 -15.45 16.82 -11.83
CA PRO A 93 -16.66 16.03 -11.99
C PRO A 93 -16.79 14.83 -11.04
N LEU A 94 -15.74 14.48 -10.27
CA LEU A 94 -15.74 13.29 -9.40
C LEU A 94 -16.71 13.46 -8.22
N GLY A 95 -16.42 14.35 -7.29
CA GLY A 95 -17.29 14.61 -6.13
C GLY A 95 -17.56 13.36 -5.28
N LEU A 96 -16.59 12.44 -5.15
CA LEU A 96 -16.76 11.15 -4.50
C LEU A 96 -16.48 11.18 -2.99
N VAL A 97 -15.70 12.16 -2.57
CA VAL A 97 -15.37 12.35 -1.14
C VAL A 97 -15.62 13.79 -0.73
N ARG A 98 -15.88 14.03 0.56
CA ARG A 98 -15.83 15.34 1.18
C ARG A 98 -14.72 15.36 2.23
N VAL A 99 -13.99 16.45 2.28
CA VAL A 99 -12.91 16.67 3.24
C VAL A 99 -13.34 17.81 4.16
N VAL A 100 -13.39 17.54 5.46
CA VAL A 100 -13.81 18.52 6.47
C VAL A 100 -12.72 18.66 7.54
N GLU A 101 -12.76 19.75 8.30
CA GLU A 101 -11.93 19.91 9.48
C GLU A 101 -12.42 19.00 10.60
N ASP A 102 -11.50 18.41 11.36
CA ASP A 102 -11.88 17.64 12.53
C ASP A 102 -12.33 18.61 13.63
N PRO A 103 -13.57 18.49 14.13
CA PRO A 103 -14.06 19.37 15.19
C PRO A 103 -13.23 19.37 16.47
N ARG A 104 -12.49 18.28 16.71
CA ARG A 104 -11.63 18.12 17.88
C ARG A 104 -10.22 18.65 17.67
N SER A 105 -9.82 18.92 16.44
CA SER A 105 -8.49 19.40 16.10
C SER A 105 -8.53 20.22 14.82
N GLY A 106 -8.47 21.54 14.94
CA GLY A 106 -8.48 22.46 13.79
C GLY A 106 -7.35 22.25 12.76
N ARG A 107 -6.41 21.38 13.03
CA ARG A 107 -5.30 21.03 12.12
C ARG A 107 -5.51 19.71 11.40
N GLU A 108 -6.38 18.85 11.90
CA GLU A 108 -6.66 17.56 11.27
C GLU A 108 -7.82 17.66 10.29
N ARG A 109 -7.76 16.81 9.27
CA ARG A 109 -8.80 16.68 8.26
C ARG A 109 -9.40 15.30 8.31
N ARG A 110 -10.70 15.21 8.17
CA ARG A 110 -11.46 13.98 8.02
C ARG A 110 -12.02 13.88 6.62
N VAL A 111 -12.04 12.67 6.11
CA VAL A 111 -12.50 12.33 4.75
C VAL A 111 -13.69 11.40 4.88
N PHE A 112 -14.76 11.73 4.19
CA PHE A 112 -15.99 10.94 4.14
C PHE A 112 -16.32 10.62 2.69
N LEU A 113 -17.00 9.51 2.48
CA LEU A 113 -17.67 9.26 1.20
C LEU A 113 -18.84 10.23 1.05
N THR A 114 -19.10 10.65 -0.17
CA THR A 114 -20.37 11.27 -0.53
C THR A 114 -21.38 10.20 -0.96
N PRO A 115 -22.68 10.49 -1.03
CA PRO A 115 -23.64 9.55 -1.61
C PRO A 115 -23.28 9.13 -3.04
N LYS A 116 -22.60 10.00 -3.80
CA LYS A 116 -22.03 9.67 -5.12
C LYS A 116 -20.86 8.69 -4.99
N GLY A 117 -19.99 8.88 -3.99
CA GLY A 117 -18.87 7.99 -3.70
C GLY A 117 -19.31 6.59 -3.30
N GLU A 118 -20.35 6.50 -2.48
CA GLU A 118 -20.95 5.21 -2.07
C GLU A 118 -21.52 4.45 -3.27
N ARG A 119 -22.31 5.13 -4.11
CA ARG A 119 -22.83 4.53 -5.35
C ARG A 119 -21.70 4.09 -6.29
N PHE A 120 -20.65 4.89 -6.39
CA PHE A 120 -19.49 4.54 -7.20
C PHE A 120 -18.79 3.28 -6.68
N LEU A 121 -18.62 3.15 -5.36
CA LEU A 121 -18.07 1.93 -4.74
C LEU A 121 -18.95 0.69 -4.98
N LEU A 122 -20.27 0.83 -4.90
CA LEU A 122 -21.18 -0.27 -5.25
C LEU A 122 -21.00 -0.70 -6.70
N ASN A 123 -20.83 0.24 -7.61
CA ASN A 123 -20.54 -0.07 -9.02
C ASN A 123 -19.18 -0.75 -9.18
N MET A 124 -18.13 -0.28 -8.50
CA MET A 124 -16.83 -0.94 -8.48
C MET A 124 -16.95 -2.40 -8.04
N ALA A 125 -17.65 -2.66 -6.94
CA ALA A 125 -17.88 -4.02 -6.44
C ALA A 125 -18.67 -4.88 -7.43
N ASN A 126 -19.66 -4.29 -8.13
CA ASN A 126 -20.42 -5.00 -9.15
C ASN A 126 -19.55 -5.38 -10.37
N GLU A 127 -18.72 -4.47 -10.86
CA GLU A 127 -17.82 -4.77 -11.98
C GLU A 127 -16.78 -5.83 -11.58
N GLY A 128 -16.24 -5.76 -10.37
CA GLY A 128 -15.37 -6.80 -9.83
C GLY A 128 -16.04 -8.17 -9.76
N ARG A 129 -17.30 -8.24 -9.28
CA ARG A 129 -18.08 -9.50 -9.27
C ARG A 129 -18.32 -10.04 -10.67
N LYS A 130 -18.67 -9.19 -11.63
CA LYS A 130 -18.85 -9.60 -13.03
C LYS A 130 -17.55 -10.17 -13.61
N PHE A 131 -16.42 -9.52 -13.34
CA PHE A 131 -15.11 -10.00 -13.77
C PHE A 131 -14.81 -11.38 -13.16
N LEU A 132 -14.90 -11.50 -11.85
CA LEU A 132 -14.61 -12.74 -11.14
C LEU A 132 -15.57 -13.87 -11.53
N LYS A 133 -16.85 -13.57 -11.78
CA LYS A 133 -17.81 -14.57 -12.26
C LYS A 133 -17.30 -15.23 -13.54
N ARG A 134 -16.85 -14.44 -14.51
CA ARG A 134 -16.31 -14.97 -15.79
C ARG A 134 -15.07 -15.85 -15.60
N VAL A 135 -14.31 -15.64 -14.54
CA VAL A 135 -13.14 -16.47 -14.21
C VAL A 135 -13.59 -17.77 -13.54
N VAL A 136 -14.42 -17.65 -12.48
CA VAL A 136 -14.77 -18.81 -11.65
C VAL A 136 -15.74 -19.77 -12.34
N GLU A 137 -16.54 -19.33 -13.33
CA GLU A 137 -17.43 -20.22 -14.10
C GLU A 137 -16.69 -21.30 -14.90
N HIS A 138 -15.37 -21.16 -15.07
CA HIS A 138 -14.51 -22.15 -15.73
C HIS A 138 -13.72 -23.03 -14.74
N ILE A 139 -13.98 -22.91 -13.44
CA ILE A 139 -13.28 -23.64 -12.37
C ILE A 139 -14.29 -24.50 -11.63
N PRO A 140 -14.00 -25.80 -11.36
CA PRO A 140 -14.85 -26.63 -10.52
C PRO A 140 -15.13 -25.99 -9.15
N GLU A 141 -16.38 -26.07 -8.68
CA GLU A 141 -16.82 -25.41 -7.46
C GLU A 141 -15.95 -25.76 -6.23
N GLU A 142 -15.58 -27.04 -6.11
CA GLU A 142 -14.71 -27.50 -5.02
C GLU A 142 -13.34 -26.76 -5.01
N GLN A 143 -12.74 -26.57 -6.19
CA GLN A 143 -11.48 -25.85 -6.31
C GLN A 143 -11.65 -24.36 -5.99
N VAL A 144 -12.77 -23.74 -6.37
CA VAL A 144 -13.08 -22.35 -5.99
C VAL A 144 -13.16 -22.22 -4.47
N GLN A 145 -13.85 -23.15 -3.79
CA GLN A 145 -13.98 -23.14 -2.34
C GLN A 145 -12.61 -23.30 -1.63
N VAL A 146 -11.79 -24.24 -2.10
CA VAL A 146 -10.42 -24.42 -1.57
C VAL A 146 -9.58 -23.18 -1.81
N GLY A 147 -9.65 -22.57 -2.98
CA GLY A 147 -8.94 -21.33 -3.29
C GLY A 147 -9.35 -20.16 -2.39
N ILE A 148 -10.64 -20.00 -2.10
CA ILE A 148 -11.14 -18.99 -1.17
C ILE A 148 -10.62 -19.24 0.26
N GLN A 149 -10.61 -20.49 0.72
CA GLN A 149 -10.08 -20.85 2.04
C GLN A 149 -8.58 -20.56 2.13
N PHE A 150 -7.82 -20.92 1.10
CA PHE A 150 -6.39 -20.63 1.01
C PHE A 150 -6.10 -19.13 1.07
N LEU A 151 -6.81 -18.32 0.30
CA LEU A 151 -6.64 -16.86 0.29
C LEU A 151 -6.98 -16.24 1.66
N ARG A 152 -8.05 -16.69 2.31
CA ARG A 152 -8.39 -16.23 3.67
C ARG A 152 -7.31 -16.57 4.68
N ALA A 153 -6.81 -17.82 4.67
CA ALA A 153 -5.72 -18.23 5.53
C ALA A 153 -4.43 -17.43 5.27
N GLY A 154 -4.11 -17.18 4.00
CA GLY A 154 -2.97 -16.37 3.59
C GLY A 154 -3.03 -14.94 4.10
N VAL A 155 -4.19 -14.26 4.01
CA VAL A 155 -4.40 -12.91 4.56
C VAL A 155 -4.17 -12.91 6.07
N THR A 156 -4.79 -13.85 6.78
CA THR A 156 -4.62 -13.98 8.24
C THR A 156 -3.16 -14.23 8.64
N ALA A 157 -2.48 -15.13 7.94
CA ALA A 157 -1.07 -15.44 8.19
C ALA A 157 -0.17 -14.22 7.95
N TYR A 158 -0.43 -13.45 6.90
CA TYR A 158 0.31 -12.23 6.59
C TYR A 158 0.12 -11.15 7.66
N GLU A 159 -1.10 -10.95 8.14
CA GLU A 159 -1.40 -9.99 9.22
C GLU A 159 -0.69 -10.37 10.53
N HIS A 160 -0.69 -11.65 10.89
CA HIS A 160 0.05 -12.13 12.07
C HIS A 160 1.57 -11.98 11.90
N GLY A 161 2.10 -12.19 10.71
CA GLY A 161 3.52 -12.00 10.42
C GLY A 161 3.97 -10.54 10.53
N ARG A 162 3.11 -9.60 10.15
CA ARG A 162 3.38 -8.15 10.31
C ARG A 162 3.28 -7.68 11.77
N ALA A 163 2.48 -8.34 12.60
CA ALA A 163 2.31 -7.97 14.02
C ALA A 163 3.50 -8.37 14.90
N ARG A 164 4.45 -9.17 14.40
CA ARG A 164 5.71 -9.44 15.11
C ARG A 164 6.70 -8.31 14.83
N PRO A 165 7.10 -7.51 15.86
CA PRO A 165 8.19 -6.54 15.69
C PRO A 165 9.46 -7.31 15.29
N GLU A 166 10.13 -6.82 14.25
CA GLU A 166 11.34 -7.41 13.73
C GLU A 166 12.45 -7.51 14.77
N GLU A 167 12.82 -8.72 15.16
CA GLU A 167 14.17 -9.06 15.66
C GLU A 167 15.24 -8.98 14.55
N ARG A 168 15.07 -8.12 13.55
CA ARG A 168 15.92 -8.08 12.34
C ARG A 168 16.97 -6.97 12.31
N ASN A 169 17.34 -6.32 13.43
CA ASN A 169 18.49 -5.40 13.42
C ASN A 169 19.36 -5.46 14.68
N GLY A 170 19.70 -6.65 15.13
CA GLY A 170 20.60 -6.91 16.28
C GLY A 170 21.98 -7.46 15.92
N LYS A 171 22.49 -7.25 14.68
CA LYS A 171 23.90 -7.64 14.39
C LYS A 171 24.53 -6.78 13.32
N ALA A 172 24.86 -5.53 13.62
CA ALA A 172 25.95 -4.80 12.95
C ALA A 172 26.27 -3.49 13.69
N LYS A 173 26.61 -3.54 14.96
CA LYS A 173 27.43 -2.50 15.63
C LYS A 173 28.16 -3.16 16.80
N GLY A 174 29.31 -3.75 16.50
CA GLY A 174 30.23 -4.26 17.50
C GLY A 174 31.64 -4.37 16.92
N GLY A 175 32.51 -3.46 17.36
CA GLY A 175 33.95 -3.54 17.14
C GLY A 175 34.46 -2.60 16.05
N THR A 176 35.07 -1.48 16.38
CA THR A 176 36.37 -1.34 17.00
C THR A 176 36.60 0.10 17.44
N ALA A 177 36.85 0.27 18.70
CA ALA A 177 37.52 1.45 19.22
C ALA A 177 39.02 1.23 19.05
N SER A 178 39.76 2.18 18.52
CA SER A 178 41.08 2.62 19.03
C SER A 178 41.76 3.53 18.01
N GLY A 179 42.32 4.62 18.48
CA GLY A 179 43.31 5.41 17.74
C GLY A 179 43.13 6.90 17.87
N LYS A 180 43.51 7.45 19.07
CA LYS A 180 43.86 8.86 19.23
C LYS A 180 45.05 9.18 18.34
N SER A 181 45.04 10.28 17.59
CA SER A 181 46.16 11.21 17.56
C SER A 181 45.69 12.53 16.92
N GLY A 182 45.97 13.59 17.67
CA GLY A 182 45.62 14.94 17.27
C GLY A 182 46.66 15.54 16.32
N ALA A 183 46.20 16.53 15.58
CA ALA A 183 46.95 17.70 15.19
C ALA A 183 45.99 18.79 14.73
N ALA A 184 45.97 19.85 15.48
CA ALA A 184 45.43 21.16 15.08
C ALA A 184 46.42 21.83 14.13
N ILE A 185 45.94 22.76 13.31
CA ILE A 185 46.57 23.89 12.64
C ILE A 185 45.73 24.15 11.36
N ASP A 186 45.35 25.30 10.93
CA ASP A 186 45.25 26.70 11.31
C ASP A 186 44.43 27.38 10.18
N LYS A 187 43.97 28.55 10.51
CA LYS A 187 43.16 29.45 9.66
C LYS A 187 43.94 30.07 8.47
N SER A 188 43.17 30.49 7.53
CA SER A 188 43.38 31.53 6.50
C SER A 188 43.47 30.91 5.11
N GLY A 189 42.72 31.33 4.12
CA GLY A 189 42.21 32.58 3.66
C GLY A 189 42.14 32.53 2.13
N ALA A 190 41.17 33.24 1.60
CA ALA A 190 41.07 33.75 0.21
C ALA A 190 40.67 32.75 -0.91
N ALA A 191 39.45 32.80 -1.43
CA ALA A 191 38.91 33.62 -2.52
C ALA A 191 39.83 33.72 -3.77
N ILE A 192 39.23 33.42 -4.93
CA ILE A 192 39.28 34.07 -6.24
C ILE A 192 38.85 33.06 -7.30
N ASN A 193 37.67 33.16 -7.83
CA ASN A 193 37.13 33.93 -8.94
C ASN A 193 37.63 33.54 -10.35
N LYS A 194 36.65 33.42 -11.19
CA LYS A 194 36.53 33.74 -12.60
C LYS A 194 36.61 32.65 -13.66
N SER A 195 35.48 32.59 -14.34
CA SER A 195 35.30 32.79 -15.79
C SER A 195 35.92 31.71 -16.67
N GLY A 196 35.25 31.23 -17.63
CA GLY A 196 34.25 31.68 -18.55
C GLY A 196 34.29 30.85 -19.82
N ALA A 197 33.21 30.96 -20.55
CA ALA A 197 33.09 30.82 -22.00
C ALA A 197 33.28 29.41 -22.59
N ALA A 198 32.27 28.81 -23.16
CA ALA A 198 31.55 29.03 -24.42
C ALA A 198 32.19 28.31 -25.61
N ILE A 199 31.31 27.85 -26.50
CA ILE A 199 31.50 27.49 -27.91
C ILE A 199 31.91 26.01 -28.12
N GLN A 200 31.10 25.18 -28.68
CA GLN A 200 30.32 25.08 -29.92
C GLN A 200 29.29 23.98 -29.78
#